data_08655699bebeac1c68a70ec46f5d1271
#
_entry.id   08655699bebeac1c68a70ec46f5d1271
#
_cell.length_a   1.000
_cell.length_b   1.000
_cell.length_c   1.000
_cell.angle_alpha   90.00
_cell.angle_beta   90.00
_cell.angle_gamma   90.00
#
_symmetry.space_group_name_H-M   'P 1'
#
loop_
_entity.id
_entity.type
_entity.pdbx_description
1 polymer ?
#
loop_
_entity_poly.entity_id
_entity_poly.type
_entity_poly.pdbx_seq_one_letter_code
_entity_poly.pdbx_strand_id
1 'polypeptide(L)'
;DRFLALPFKLIPARHRLDLITEAIKDRILEARQKFSDKIPDNMRGSIEFFSEEKYNGSATLQDNILFGKVASDKANAAEQVGKLIAEVLEAENLRSAIVEVGLDFQVGLSGSKLSPAQRQKVSLARALVRSPDILILNEATSALDSGSQTEVMSNIITSTKGKNLLWVLQRASLAGAFDRVMVMSGGRVVETGSFEELQGKAGSTLNNLLRDE
;
A
#
# COMPACT_ATOMS: atom_id res chain seq x y z
N ASP A 1 23.91 -13.82 -21.49
CA ASP A 1 23.11 -12.64 -21.89
C ASP A 1 22.18 -12.09 -20.80
N ARG A 2 21.73 -12.92 -19.82
CA ARG A 2 20.90 -12.42 -18.70
C ARG A 2 21.62 -11.40 -17.80
N PHE A 3 22.94 -11.52 -17.65
CA PHE A 3 23.75 -10.58 -16.85
C PHE A 3 23.90 -9.22 -17.51
N LEU A 4 23.84 -9.13 -18.84
CA LEU A 4 23.92 -7.86 -19.57
C LEU A 4 22.63 -7.00 -19.40
N ALA A 5 21.51 -7.62 -19.08
CA ALA A 5 20.26 -6.89 -18.84
C ALA A 5 20.17 -6.28 -17.43
N LEU A 6 20.99 -6.76 -16.46
CA LEU A 6 20.96 -6.29 -15.08
C LEU A 6 21.29 -4.80 -14.92
N PRO A 7 22.35 -4.24 -15.58
CA PRO A 7 22.70 -2.83 -15.48
C PRO A 7 21.57 -1.88 -15.88
N PHE A 8 20.73 -2.27 -16.86
CA PHE A 8 19.60 -1.44 -17.30
C PHE A 8 18.45 -1.34 -16.29
N LYS A 9 18.46 -2.17 -15.24
CA LYS A 9 17.46 -2.14 -14.14
C LYS A 9 17.98 -1.38 -12.92
N LEU A 10 19.21 -0.90 -12.93
CA LEU A 10 19.79 -0.17 -11.81
C LEU A 10 19.21 1.25 -11.73
N ILE A 11 18.84 1.64 -10.53
CA ILE A 11 18.47 3.01 -10.19
C ILE A 11 19.58 3.54 -9.29
N PRO A 12 20.49 4.41 -9.78
CA PRO A 12 21.68 4.83 -9.03
C PRO A 12 21.36 5.42 -7.65
N ALA A 13 20.36 6.26 -7.55
CA ALA A 13 19.92 6.87 -6.30
C ALA A 13 19.44 5.83 -5.26
N ARG A 14 18.82 4.73 -5.71
CA ARG A 14 18.31 3.67 -4.84
C ARG A 14 19.38 2.68 -4.43
N HIS A 15 20.24 2.31 -5.37
CA HIS A 15 21.21 1.22 -5.17
C HIS A 15 22.55 1.71 -4.60
N ARG A 16 22.78 3.04 -4.51
CA ARG A 16 23.96 3.70 -3.90
C ARG A 16 25.29 3.11 -4.34
N LEU A 17 25.40 2.76 -5.62
CA LEU A 17 26.58 2.05 -6.12
C LEU A 17 27.71 2.96 -6.56
N ASP A 18 27.53 4.28 -6.56
CA ASP A 18 28.48 5.33 -7.02
C ASP A 18 29.23 5.02 -8.32
N LEU A 19 28.69 4.03 -9.09
CA LEU A 19 29.28 3.59 -10.36
C LEU A 19 28.93 4.52 -11.53
N ILE A 20 27.89 5.34 -11.40
CA ILE A 20 27.42 6.26 -12.42
C ILE A 20 27.96 7.65 -12.13
N THR A 21 29.14 7.94 -12.63
CA THR A 21 29.75 9.28 -12.54
C THR A 21 29.07 10.28 -13.48
N GLU A 22 29.29 11.59 -13.31
CA GLU A 22 28.74 12.62 -14.20
C GLU A 22 29.12 12.38 -15.66
N ALA A 23 30.38 12.02 -15.92
CA ALA A 23 30.84 11.69 -17.29
C ALA A 23 30.08 10.50 -17.91
N ILE A 24 29.65 9.52 -17.10
CA ILE A 24 28.82 8.40 -17.59
C ILE A 24 27.39 8.88 -17.82
N LYS A 25 26.85 9.78 -16.99
CA LYS A 25 25.52 10.37 -17.20
C LYS A 25 25.46 11.12 -18.52
N ASP A 26 26.43 11.95 -18.84
CA ASP A 26 26.52 12.68 -20.10
C ASP A 26 26.53 11.72 -21.30
N ARG A 27 27.33 10.66 -21.24
CA ARG A 27 27.38 9.64 -22.29
C ARG A 27 26.06 8.89 -22.43
N ILE A 28 25.31 8.67 -21.35
CA ILE A 28 23.95 8.06 -21.40
C ILE A 28 22.97 9.01 -22.10
N LEU A 29 23.07 10.32 -21.84
CA LEU A 29 22.24 11.32 -22.53
C LEU A 29 22.56 11.38 -24.04
N GLU A 30 23.84 11.34 -24.43
CA GLU A 30 24.21 11.21 -25.85
C GLU A 30 23.68 9.92 -26.47
N ALA A 31 23.75 8.80 -25.74
CA ALA A 31 23.23 7.52 -26.22
C ALA A 31 21.70 7.57 -26.42
N ARG A 32 20.97 8.29 -25.53
CA ARG A 32 19.52 8.54 -25.66
C ARG A 32 19.20 9.26 -26.97
N GLN A 33 19.94 10.33 -27.29
CA GLN A 33 19.74 11.07 -28.52
C GLN A 33 20.01 10.19 -29.75
N LYS A 34 21.16 9.51 -29.77
CA LYS A 34 21.52 8.59 -30.87
C LYS A 34 20.52 7.45 -31.05
N PHE A 35 19.91 6.97 -29.93
CA PHE A 35 18.88 5.95 -29.99
C PHE A 35 17.61 6.51 -30.63
N SER A 36 17.15 7.69 -30.21
CA SER A 36 15.97 8.35 -30.76
C SER A 36 16.13 8.57 -32.30
N ASP A 37 17.31 9.02 -32.74
CA ASP A 37 17.59 9.29 -34.13
C ASP A 37 17.67 8.03 -35.02
N LYS A 38 18.03 6.89 -34.38
CA LYS A 38 18.25 5.61 -35.10
C LYS A 38 17.07 4.65 -35.05
N ILE A 39 15.96 5.01 -34.39
CA ILE A 39 14.79 4.14 -34.34
C ILE A 39 14.23 3.95 -35.73
N PRO A 40 14.15 2.69 -36.24
CA PRO A 40 13.54 2.41 -37.53
C PRO A 40 12.04 2.72 -37.52
N ASP A 41 11.48 3.11 -38.64
CA ASP A 41 10.07 3.48 -38.75
C ASP A 41 9.11 2.36 -38.28
N ASN A 42 9.46 1.10 -38.56
CA ASN A 42 8.69 -0.06 -38.14
C ASN A 42 8.73 -0.30 -36.62
N MET A 43 9.65 0.34 -35.89
CA MET A 43 9.76 0.26 -34.40
C MET A 43 9.28 1.51 -33.69
N ARG A 44 9.02 2.62 -34.38
CA ARG A 44 8.58 3.87 -33.75
C ARG A 44 7.30 3.70 -32.92
N GLY A 45 6.36 2.90 -33.41
CA GLY A 45 5.13 2.58 -32.68
C GLY A 45 5.30 1.63 -31.49
N SER A 46 6.50 1.04 -31.29
CA SER A 46 6.78 0.15 -30.16
C SER A 46 7.28 0.89 -28.92
N ILE A 47 7.53 2.19 -29.02
CA ILE A 47 8.05 3.02 -27.94
C ILE A 47 7.19 4.26 -27.83
N GLU A 48 6.63 4.48 -26.66
CA GLU A 48 5.89 5.68 -26.31
C GLU A 48 6.77 6.58 -25.43
N PHE A 49 7.25 7.67 -26.03
CA PHE A 49 8.09 8.63 -25.33
C PHE A 49 7.22 9.57 -24.47
N PHE A 50 7.75 9.97 -23.33
CA PHE A 50 7.12 11.04 -22.55
C PHE A 50 7.08 12.35 -23.34
N SER A 51 5.92 13.00 -23.30
CA SER A 51 5.67 14.33 -23.87
C SER A 51 4.73 15.07 -22.95
N GLU A 52 5.03 16.32 -22.61
CA GLU A 52 4.22 17.16 -21.72
C GLU A 52 2.80 17.37 -22.26
N GLU A 53 2.64 17.33 -23.57
CA GLU A 53 1.36 17.57 -24.25
C GLU A 53 0.52 16.31 -24.47
N LYS A 54 1.04 15.12 -24.13
CA LYS A 54 0.39 13.84 -24.45
C LYS A 54 0.34 12.92 -23.26
N TYR A 55 -0.84 12.31 -23.05
CA TYR A 55 -0.98 11.20 -22.13
C TYR A 55 -0.20 9.98 -22.63
N ASN A 56 0.61 9.36 -21.78
CA ASN A 56 1.38 8.16 -22.10
C ASN A 56 0.61 6.92 -21.64
N GLY A 57 0.03 6.17 -22.60
CA GLY A 57 -0.76 4.97 -22.31
C GLY A 57 0.05 3.80 -21.77
N SER A 58 1.38 3.83 -21.94
CA SER A 58 2.31 2.81 -21.44
C SER A 58 2.84 3.10 -20.03
N ALA A 59 2.48 4.24 -19.46
CA ALA A 59 2.87 4.65 -18.10
C ALA A 59 1.70 4.55 -17.12
N THR A 60 2.01 4.53 -15.81
CA THR A 60 0.98 4.56 -14.79
C THR A 60 0.27 5.92 -14.75
N LEU A 61 -0.94 5.97 -14.18
CA LEU A 61 -1.65 7.22 -13.94
C LEU A 61 -0.78 8.20 -13.11
N GLN A 62 -0.12 7.70 -12.07
CA GLN A 62 0.80 8.50 -11.26
C GLN A 62 1.96 9.07 -12.08
N ASP A 63 2.56 8.29 -12.97
CA ASP A 63 3.64 8.76 -13.83
C ASP A 63 3.16 9.84 -14.82
N ASN A 64 1.92 9.73 -15.31
CA ASN A 64 1.31 10.76 -16.16
C ASN A 64 1.02 12.06 -15.39
N ILE A 65 0.53 11.97 -14.14
CA ILE A 65 0.28 13.16 -13.31
C ILE A 65 1.59 13.84 -12.92
N LEU A 66 2.61 13.07 -12.51
CA LEU A 66 3.88 13.62 -12.07
C LEU A 66 4.78 14.05 -13.24
N PHE A 67 4.55 13.48 -14.41
CA PHE A 67 5.49 13.55 -15.52
C PHE A 67 6.94 13.24 -15.10
N GLY A 68 7.09 12.25 -14.19
CA GLY A 68 8.36 11.92 -13.57
C GLY A 68 8.29 10.74 -12.61
N LYS A 69 9.33 10.57 -11.82
CA LYS A 69 9.41 9.54 -10.79
C LYS A 69 9.65 10.16 -9.43
N VAL A 70 8.99 9.60 -8.41
CA VAL A 70 9.24 10.01 -7.02
C VAL A 70 10.68 9.68 -6.65
N ALA A 71 11.38 10.65 -6.06
CA ALA A 71 12.76 10.49 -5.63
C ALA A 71 12.87 9.43 -4.53
N SER A 72 13.65 8.37 -4.77
CA SER A 72 13.81 7.25 -3.84
C SER A 72 14.78 7.52 -2.69
N ASP A 73 15.54 8.60 -2.77
CA ASP A 73 16.53 9.05 -1.78
C ASP A 73 15.95 10.03 -0.75
N LYS A 74 14.74 10.50 -0.94
CA LYS A 74 14.04 11.41 -0.03
C LYS A 74 13.11 10.63 0.90
N ALA A 75 13.31 10.80 2.20
CA ALA A 75 12.44 10.23 3.22
C ALA A 75 11.00 10.76 3.06
N ASN A 76 10.01 9.88 3.16
CA ASN A 76 8.58 10.20 3.07
C ASN A 76 8.11 10.86 1.75
N ALA A 77 8.97 10.94 0.72
CA ALA A 77 8.60 11.58 -0.54
C ALA A 77 7.37 10.92 -1.19
N ALA A 78 7.30 9.59 -1.18
CA ALA A 78 6.19 8.86 -1.76
C ALA A 78 4.85 9.18 -1.06
N GLU A 79 4.86 9.30 0.26
CA GLU A 79 3.68 9.66 1.05
C GLU A 79 3.24 11.10 0.79
N GLN A 80 4.19 12.04 0.83
CA GLN A 80 3.89 13.47 0.59
C GLN A 80 3.37 13.71 -0.83
N VAL A 81 4.02 13.12 -1.82
CA VAL A 81 3.57 13.20 -3.22
C VAL A 81 2.20 12.54 -3.39
N GLY A 82 1.96 11.39 -2.74
CA GLY A 82 0.66 10.73 -2.78
C GLY A 82 -0.47 11.59 -2.21
N LYS A 83 -0.23 12.30 -1.11
CA LYS A 83 -1.19 13.27 -0.53
C LYS A 83 -1.48 14.41 -1.49
N LEU A 84 -0.43 15.01 -2.07
CA LEU A 84 -0.59 16.11 -3.03
C LEU A 84 -1.36 15.67 -4.29
N ILE A 85 -1.08 14.48 -4.81
CA ILE A 85 -1.84 13.91 -5.93
C ILE A 85 -3.32 13.79 -5.55
N ALA A 86 -3.63 13.26 -4.36
CA ALA A 86 -5.01 13.11 -3.90
C ALA A 86 -5.74 14.47 -3.80
N GLU A 87 -5.08 15.49 -3.26
CA GLU A 87 -5.62 16.87 -3.17
C GLU A 87 -5.90 17.46 -4.56
N VAL A 88 -4.97 17.29 -5.51
CA VAL A 88 -5.16 17.78 -6.89
C VAL A 88 -6.30 17.05 -7.58
N LEU A 89 -6.39 15.72 -7.43
CA LEU A 89 -7.47 14.94 -8.03
C LEU A 89 -8.86 15.29 -7.45
N GLU A 90 -8.92 15.66 -6.18
CA GLU A 90 -10.15 16.15 -5.55
C GLU A 90 -10.52 17.53 -6.10
N ALA A 91 -9.55 18.45 -6.20
CA ALA A 91 -9.77 19.81 -6.72
C ALA A 91 -10.24 19.80 -8.19
N GLU A 92 -9.71 18.87 -9.00
CA GLU A 92 -10.08 18.71 -10.41
C GLU A 92 -11.33 17.82 -10.62
N ASN A 93 -11.97 17.33 -9.54
CA ASN A 93 -13.13 16.42 -9.59
C ASN A 93 -12.86 15.10 -10.34
N LEU A 94 -11.61 14.65 -10.39
CA LEU A 94 -11.20 13.41 -11.07
C LEU A 94 -11.29 12.16 -10.20
N ARG A 95 -11.47 12.32 -8.89
CA ARG A 95 -11.44 11.20 -7.94
C ARG A 95 -12.44 10.08 -8.28
N SER A 96 -13.69 10.45 -8.57
CA SER A 96 -14.73 9.45 -8.88
C SER A 96 -14.41 8.67 -10.15
N ALA A 97 -13.95 9.33 -11.21
CA ALA A 97 -13.56 8.68 -12.45
C ALA A 97 -12.39 7.71 -12.25
N ILE A 98 -11.39 8.09 -11.44
CA ILE A 98 -10.24 7.22 -11.14
C ILE A 98 -10.66 6.01 -10.29
N VAL A 99 -11.55 6.20 -9.31
CA VAL A 99 -12.09 5.10 -8.50
C VAL A 99 -12.87 4.13 -9.39
N GLU A 100 -13.70 4.62 -10.30
CA GLU A 100 -14.47 3.79 -11.23
C GLU A 100 -13.55 2.94 -12.12
N VAL A 101 -12.54 3.54 -12.75
CA VAL A 101 -11.50 2.82 -13.51
C VAL A 101 -10.77 1.81 -12.62
N GLY A 102 -10.47 2.17 -11.37
CA GLY A 102 -9.83 1.28 -10.39
C GLY A 102 -10.70 0.06 -10.03
N LEU A 103 -12.02 0.22 -9.97
CA LEU A 103 -12.96 -0.88 -9.70
C LEU A 103 -13.02 -1.89 -10.85
N ASP A 104 -12.80 -1.45 -12.09
CA ASP A 104 -12.76 -2.31 -13.27
C ASP A 104 -11.39 -2.99 -13.49
N PHE A 105 -10.40 -2.65 -12.67
CA PHE A 105 -9.07 -3.23 -12.80
C PHE A 105 -9.06 -4.74 -12.58
N GLN A 106 -8.56 -5.48 -13.56
CA GLN A 106 -8.45 -6.95 -13.51
C GLN A 106 -7.32 -7.39 -12.59
N VAL A 107 -7.67 -7.71 -11.35
CA VAL A 107 -6.73 -8.05 -10.26
C VAL A 107 -6.03 -9.42 -10.43
N GLY A 108 -6.40 -10.17 -11.46
CA GLY A 108 -5.87 -11.50 -11.72
C GLY A 108 -6.51 -12.60 -10.85
N LEU A 109 -6.12 -13.84 -11.10
CA LEU A 109 -6.64 -15.00 -10.36
C LEU A 109 -6.31 -14.84 -8.87
N SER A 110 -7.34 -14.92 -8.02
CA SER A 110 -7.21 -14.75 -6.56
C SER A 110 -6.50 -13.45 -6.14
N GLY A 111 -6.57 -12.39 -6.95
CA GLY A 111 -5.93 -11.11 -6.66
C GLY A 111 -4.40 -11.14 -6.81
N SER A 112 -3.86 -11.98 -7.70
CA SER A 112 -2.42 -12.17 -7.88
C SER A 112 -1.64 -10.91 -8.25
N LYS A 113 -2.30 -9.89 -8.81
CA LYS A 113 -1.69 -8.59 -9.16
C LYS A 113 -1.72 -7.60 -7.99
N LEU A 114 -2.38 -7.93 -6.88
CA LEU A 114 -2.44 -7.09 -5.69
C LEU A 114 -1.38 -7.50 -4.67
N SER A 115 -0.81 -6.53 -3.95
CA SER A 115 0.00 -6.81 -2.77
C SER A 115 -0.85 -7.48 -1.65
N PRO A 116 -0.23 -8.15 -0.67
CA PRO A 116 -0.95 -8.70 0.48
C PRO A 116 -1.81 -7.66 1.20
N ALA A 117 -1.29 -6.45 1.43
CA ALA A 117 -2.00 -5.35 2.05
C ALA A 117 -3.22 -4.89 1.22
N GLN A 118 -3.06 -4.77 -0.11
CA GLN A 118 -4.18 -4.43 -0.99
C GLN A 118 -5.27 -5.51 -0.99
N ARG A 119 -4.88 -6.80 -1.00
CA ARG A 119 -5.84 -7.92 -0.92
C ARG A 119 -6.63 -7.89 0.39
N GLN A 120 -5.96 -7.61 1.53
CA GLN A 120 -6.65 -7.46 2.82
C GLN A 120 -7.64 -6.29 2.77
N LYS A 121 -7.23 -5.11 2.30
CA LYS A 121 -8.12 -3.94 2.18
C LYS A 121 -9.34 -4.23 1.30
N VAL A 122 -9.16 -4.89 0.15
CA VAL A 122 -10.28 -5.30 -0.73
C VAL A 122 -11.19 -6.30 -0.04
N SER A 123 -10.64 -7.29 0.69
CA SER A 123 -11.44 -8.27 1.43
C SER A 123 -12.27 -7.62 2.53
N LEU A 124 -11.70 -6.67 3.28
CA LEU A 124 -12.40 -5.87 4.28
C LEU A 124 -13.52 -5.03 3.65
N ALA A 125 -13.22 -4.31 2.56
CA ALA A 125 -14.21 -3.52 1.84
C ALA A 125 -15.40 -4.38 1.39
N ARG A 126 -15.15 -5.57 0.82
CA ARG A 126 -16.20 -6.51 0.41
C ARG A 126 -17.07 -7.00 1.57
N ALA A 127 -16.50 -7.20 2.75
CA ALA A 127 -17.25 -7.57 3.94
C ALA A 127 -18.14 -6.43 4.44
N LEU A 128 -17.60 -5.20 4.46
CA LEU A 128 -18.30 -4.00 4.92
C LEU A 128 -19.45 -3.57 4.01
N VAL A 129 -19.29 -3.66 2.68
CA VAL A 129 -20.34 -3.32 1.71
C VAL A 129 -21.61 -4.16 1.90
N ARG A 130 -21.47 -5.39 2.40
CA ARG A 130 -22.62 -6.26 2.73
C ARG A 130 -23.39 -5.79 3.97
N SER A 131 -22.86 -4.84 4.72
CA SER A 131 -23.48 -4.28 5.93
C SER A 131 -23.99 -5.33 6.92
N PRO A 132 -23.20 -6.34 7.32
CA PRO A 132 -23.65 -7.45 8.17
C PRO A 132 -24.01 -6.96 9.57
N ASP A 133 -24.90 -7.67 10.26
CA ASP A 133 -25.25 -7.43 11.67
C ASP A 133 -24.15 -7.93 12.62
N ILE A 134 -23.40 -8.95 12.19
CA ILE A 134 -22.26 -9.51 12.90
C ILE A 134 -21.08 -9.57 11.93
N LEU A 135 -20.01 -8.84 12.24
CA LEU A 135 -18.76 -8.85 11.47
C LEU A 135 -17.70 -9.61 12.25
N ILE A 136 -17.17 -10.69 11.69
CA ILE A 136 -16.09 -11.47 12.28
C ILE A 136 -14.82 -11.26 11.44
N LEU A 137 -13.77 -10.74 12.06
CA LEU A 137 -12.48 -10.47 11.44
C LEU A 137 -11.39 -11.30 12.10
N ASN A 138 -10.69 -12.09 11.31
CA ASN A 138 -9.54 -12.88 11.79
C ASN A 138 -8.25 -12.30 11.22
N GLU A 139 -7.44 -11.66 12.07
CA GLU A 139 -6.15 -11.03 11.73
C GLU A 139 -6.22 -10.16 10.45
N ALA A 140 -7.34 -9.47 10.26
CA ALA A 140 -7.71 -8.84 8.99
C ALA A 140 -6.86 -7.62 8.60
N THR A 141 -5.92 -7.20 9.45
CA THR A 141 -4.98 -6.09 9.20
C THR A 141 -3.51 -6.49 9.33
N SER A 142 -3.19 -7.78 9.46
CA SER A 142 -1.83 -8.27 9.71
C SER A 142 -0.82 -7.94 8.59
N ALA A 143 -1.26 -7.75 7.36
CA ALA A 143 -0.41 -7.37 6.23
C ALA A 143 -0.24 -5.84 6.07
N LEU A 144 -0.84 -5.03 6.95
CA LEU A 144 -0.73 -3.58 6.93
C LEU A 144 0.40 -3.11 7.87
N ASP A 145 1.00 -1.96 7.56
CA ASP A 145 1.88 -1.26 8.49
C ASP A 145 1.10 -0.72 9.72
N SER A 146 1.80 -0.42 10.81
CA SER A 146 1.18 -0.03 12.08
C SER A 146 0.27 1.19 11.98
N GLY A 147 0.63 2.20 11.17
CA GLY A 147 -0.19 3.39 10.96
C GLY A 147 -1.49 3.05 10.24
N SER A 148 -1.38 2.33 9.12
CA SER A 148 -2.53 1.85 8.36
C SER A 148 -3.42 0.89 9.15
N GLN A 149 -2.85 0.05 10.04
CA GLN A 149 -3.64 -0.81 10.92
C GLN A 149 -4.57 -0.01 11.83
N THR A 150 -4.02 1.00 12.51
CA THR A 150 -4.77 1.84 13.46
C THR A 150 -5.88 2.61 12.73
N GLU A 151 -5.56 3.20 11.58
CA GLU A 151 -6.53 3.96 10.78
C GLU A 151 -7.68 3.07 10.29
N VAL A 152 -7.36 1.93 9.66
CA VAL A 152 -8.37 0.98 9.15
C VAL A 152 -9.23 0.44 10.27
N MET A 153 -8.63 0.11 11.41
CA MET A 153 -9.36 -0.39 12.57
C MET A 153 -10.33 0.65 13.13
N SER A 154 -9.89 1.89 13.29
CA SER A 154 -10.74 3.00 13.74
C SER A 154 -11.94 3.22 12.80
N ASN A 155 -11.68 3.19 11.49
CA ASN A 155 -12.72 3.35 10.48
C ASN A 155 -13.74 2.19 10.51
N ILE A 156 -13.30 0.96 10.71
CA ILE A 156 -14.18 -0.22 10.81
C ILE A 156 -15.03 -0.13 12.08
N ILE A 157 -14.42 0.14 13.23
CA ILE A 157 -15.15 0.29 14.51
C ILE A 157 -16.21 1.38 14.38
N THR A 158 -15.87 2.50 13.74
CA THR A 158 -16.81 3.60 13.51
C THR A 158 -17.96 3.19 12.59
N SER A 159 -17.66 2.49 11.48
CA SER A 159 -18.67 2.07 10.50
C SER A 159 -19.57 0.93 10.98
N THR A 160 -19.12 0.17 11.99
CA THR A 160 -19.90 -0.93 12.61
C THR A 160 -20.60 -0.53 13.90
N LYS A 161 -20.67 0.76 14.22
CA LYS A 161 -21.35 1.26 15.42
C LYS A 161 -22.81 0.77 15.47
N GLY A 162 -23.21 0.20 16.61
CA GLY A 162 -24.55 -0.39 16.79
C GLY A 162 -24.70 -1.81 16.23
N LYS A 163 -23.60 -2.42 15.74
CA LYS A 163 -23.53 -3.81 15.28
C LYS A 163 -22.53 -4.60 16.11
N ASN A 164 -22.53 -5.93 15.94
CA ASN A 164 -21.60 -6.80 16.65
C ASN A 164 -20.30 -6.97 15.82
N LEU A 165 -19.17 -6.64 16.42
CA LEU A 165 -17.83 -6.80 15.85
C LEU A 165 -17.02 -7.77 16.71
N LEU A 166 -16.60 -8.89 16.14
CA LEU A 166 -15.63 -9.81 16.74
C LEU A 166 -14.33 -9.75 15.95
N TRP A 167 -13.23 -9.40 16.61
CA TRP A 167 -11.94 -9.28 15.92
C TRP A 167 -10.85 -10.06 16.62
N VAL A 168 -10.25 -11.02 15.94
CA VAL A 168 -9.05 -11.72 16.40
C VAL A 168 -7.85 -10.86 16.02
N LEU A 169 -7.11 -10.42 17.04
CA LEU A 169 -5.95 -9.54 16.91
C LEU A 169 -4.65 -10.32 17.10
N GLN A 170 -3.66 -10.00 16.30
CA GLN A 170 -2.30 -10.48 16.47
C GLN A 170 -1.52 -9.60 17.46
N ARG A 171 -1.85 -8.30 17.52
CA ARG A 171 -1.24 -7.32 18.41
C ARG A 171 -2.15 -7.02 19.58
N ALA A 172 -1.69 -7.37 20.80
CA ALA A 172 -2.42 -7.19 22.03
C ALA A 172 -2.69 -5.70 22.35
N SER A 173 -1.76 -4.81 21.97
CA SER A 173 -1.89 -3.36 22.18
C SER A 173 -3.11 -2.73 21.48
N LEU A 174 -3.59 -3.34 20.40
CA LEU A 174 -4.77 -2.87 19.67
C LEU A 174 -6.11 -3.23 20.38
N ALA A 175 -6.07 -4.13 21.36
CA ALA A 175 -7.29 -4.59 22.05
C ALA A 175 -7.98 -3.50 22.89
N GLY A 176 -7.25 -2.43 23.25
CA GLY A 176 -7.82 -1.30 23.99
C GLY A 176 -8.90 -0.49 23.24
N ALA A 177 -9.07 -0.73 21.93
CA ALA A 177 -10.12 -0.09 21.15
C ALA A 177 -11.50 -0.79 21.24
N PHE A 178 -11.60 -1.90 21.96
CA PHE A 178 -12.80 -2.74 22.04
C PHE A 178 -13.42 -2.73 23.45
N ASP A 179 -14.74 -2.85 23.52
CA ASP A 179 -15.50 -2.86 24.79
C ASP A 179 -15.15 -4.08 25.66
N ARG A 180 -14.81 -5.20 25.03
CA ARG A 180 -14.50 -6.46 25.70
C ARG A 180 -13.37 -7.21 25.05
N VAL A 181 -12.46 -7.71 25.86
CA VAL A 181 -11.31 -8.50 25.45
C VAL A 181 -11.45 -9.92 25.97
N MET A 182 -11.16 -10.91 25.12
CA MET A 182 -11.00 -12.31 25.50
C MET A 182 -9.59 -12.76 25.15
N VAL A 183 -8.86 -13.25 26.15
CA VAL A 183 -7.53 -13.82 25.95
C VAL A 183 -7.67 -15.34 25.84
N MET A 184 -7.08 -15.92 24.80
CA MET A 184 -7.10 -17.35 24.55
C MET A 184 -5.69 -17.94 24.66
N SER A 185 -5.59 -19.12 25.30
CA SER A 185 -4.36 -19.90 25.36
C SER A 185 -4.70 -21.39 25.30
N GLY A 186 -3.95 -22.15 24.52
CA GLY A 186 -4.16 -23.59 24.38
C GLY A 186 -5.58 -23.98 23.93
N GLY A 187 -6.21 -23.14 23.09
CA GLY A 187 -7.58 -23.36 22.58
C GLY A 187 -8.68 -23.07 23.61
N ARG A 188 -8.38 -22.42 24.73
CA ARG A 188 -9.33 -22.07 25.79
C ARG A 188 -9.30 -20.58 26.08
N VAL A 189 -10.44 -20.01 26.44
CA VAL A 189 -10.52 -18.64 26.99
C VAL A 189 -9.97 -18.69 28.42
N VAL A 190 -8.89 -17.97 28.66
CA VAL A 190 -8.21 -17.89 29.98
C VAL A 190 -8.55 -16.63 30.75
N GLU A 191 -8.85 -15.53 30.04
CA GLU A 191 -9.26 -14.26 30.64
C GLU A 191 -10.33 -13.59 29.80
N THR A 192 -11.20 -12.83 30.43
CA THR A 192 -12.20 -11.97 29.78
C THR A 192 -12.51 -10.78 30.67
N GLY A 193 -12.63 -9.60 30.07
CA GLY A 193 -12.89 -8.33 30.78
C GLY A 193 -12.74 -7.13 29.85
N SER A 194 -12.78 -5.92 30.39
CA SER A 194 -12.33 -4.75 29.66
C SER A 194 -10.79 -4.76 29.55
N PHE A 195 -10.23 -3.99 28.64
CA PHE A 195 -8.78 -3.88 28.49
C PHE A 195 -8.12 -3.37 29.78
N GLU A 196 -8.70 -2.33 30.40
CA GLU A 196 -8.22 -1.73 31.63
C GLU A 196 -8.27 -2.70 32.83
N GLU A 197 -9.38 -3.45 32.99
CA GLU A 197 -9.51 -4.48 34.04
C GLU A 197 -8.42 -5.54 33.90
N LEU A 198 -8.19 -6.05 32.69
CA LEU A 198 -7.19 -7.09 32.45
C LEU A 198 -5.77 -6.55 32.59
N GLN A 199 -5.51 -5.32 32.13
CA GLN A 199 -4.20 -4.67 32.27
C GLN A 199 -3.87 -4.37 33.74
N GLY A 200 -4.86 -3.98 34.56
CA GLY A 200 -4.67 -3.71 35.98
C GLY A 200 -4.49 -4.96 36.83
N LYS A 201 -4.80 -6.14 36.32
CA LYS A 201 -4.71 -7.41 37.03
C LYS A 201 -3.27 -7.93 37.11
N ALA A 202 -2.73 -8.09 38.29
CA ALA A 202 -1.41 -8.67 38.50
C ALA A 202 -1.34 -10.11 37.92
N GLY A 203 -0.32 -10.40 37.11
CA GLY A 203 -0.14 -11.73 36.51
C GLY A 203 -1.10 -12.05 35.37
N SER A 204 -1.81 -11.05 34.82
CA SER A 204 -2.68 -11.22 33.66
C SER A 204 -1.91 -11.73 32.45
N THR A 205 -2.52 -12.67 31.73
CA THR A 205 -2.00 -13.20 30.45
C THR A 205 -1.95 -12.08 29.39
N LEU A 206 -2.90 -11.13 29.42
CA LEU A 206 -2.85 -9.95 28.55
C LEU A 206 -1.56 -9.14 28.77
N ASN A 207 -1.15 -8.94 30.05
CA ASN A 207 0.06 -8.20 30.35
C ASN A 207 1.33 -8.91 29.84
N ASN A 208 1.34 -10.24 29.80
CA ASN A 208 2.44 -10.98 29.19
C ASN A 208 2.49 -10.76 27.69
N LEU A 209 1.34 -10.84 26.99
CA LEU A 209 1.25 -10.58 25.56
C LEU A 209 1.68 -9.15 25.19
N LEU A 210 1.34 -8.15 26.03
CA LEU A 210 1.76 -6.76 25.83
C LEU A 210 3.27 -6.54 26.02
N ARG A 211 3.94 -7.37 26.81
CA ARG A 211 5.41 -7.32 27.01
C ARG A 211 6.18 -8.00 25.90
N ASP A 212 5.56 -9.01 25.28
CA ASP A 212 6.17 -9.80 24.21
C ASP A 212 6.04 -9.12 22.83
N GLU A 213 5.34 -7.99 22.73
CA GLU A 213 5.08 -7.19 21.53
C GLU A 213 6.14 -6.09 21.32
#